data_27c76818ccf766d1111cdac2f4ae0113
#
_entry.id   27c76818ccf766d1111cdac2f4ae0113
#
_cell.length_a   1.000
_cell.length_b   1.000
_cell.length_c   1.000
_cell.angle_alpha   90.00
_cell.angle_beta   90.00
_cell.angle_gamma   90.00
#
_symmetry.space_group_name_H-M   'P 1'
#
loop_
_entity.id
_entity.type
_entity.pdbx_description
1 polymer ?
#
loop_
_entity_poly.entity_id
_entity_poly.type
_entity_poly.pdbx_seq_one_letter_code
_entity_poly.pdbx_strand_id
1 'polypeptide(L)'
;MPKVAVKSKTKRIKPELPGGFRDYGPEDAILRQRLIEKVRKTFEDFGFDPMETPAVERTEVLTGGEKESQKIIFNVKGSQESFGKAQDKKKSDSSLRFDLTVPLARFLATNPEIPKPFKRYQIGPAWRGESPQAGRYREFLQADVDIVGSSSMEADAEIIAVIYQVFQNLGLTKFLIKINNRKILNGLPSYAGFPEKKLMDLLRLIDKKDKIGEEQVKKEIAKIFKKSVAEKIYEFLKISGDARAKLLRARELLKNSPGADEGIKELAEVARNLNALGLDTKNWEVDFSVVRGLGYYTGPVFEAVLTGTTGLGSVGGGGRYDNLLIPFTGQKIPAVGVSLGVDRLFANLEKLGLLKKKPTTVKVLILNLSPELKSEYLALAKNLRGANINTSVYLGDDRAFQAQLAYAVKKEIPYVIIYGESEQKKGVFAVRNMVTREQKEIPKGNILQYFKGSA
;
A
#
# COMPACT_ATOMS: atom_id res chain seq x y z
N MET A 1 0.87 26.76 33.13
CA MET A 1 -0.51 27.29 33.02
C MET A 1 -1.33 26.73 34.15
N PRO A 2 -2.08 27.54 34.93
CA PRO A 2 -3.01 27.00 35.92
C PRO A 2 -4.14 26.28 35.17
N LYS A 3 -4.40 25.02 35.57
CA LYS A 3 -5.52 24.24 35.06
C LYS A 3 -6.81 24.91 35.52
N VAL A 4 -7.45 25.69 34.64
CA VAL A 4 -8.81 26.16 34.87
C VAL A 4 -9.71 24.94 34.82
N ALA A 5 -10.13 24.46 35.97
CA ALA A 5 -11.11 23.38 36.08
C ALA A 5 -12.49 23.95 35.72
N VAL A 6 -12.88 23.84 34.48
CA VAL A 6 -14.27 24.07 34.09
C VAL A 6 -15.11 22.97 34.71
N LYS A 7 -15.89 23.30 35.78
CA LYS A 7 -16.91 22.40 36.34
C LYS A 7 -18.09 22.31 35.36
N SER A 8 -17.93 21.55 34.29
CA SER A 8 -19.04 21.21 33.40
C SER A 8 -19.63 19.89 33.85
N LYS A 9 -20.97 19.84 34.01
CA LYS A 9 -21.77 18.62 34.26
C LYS A 9 -21.83 17.70 33.05
N THR A 10 -21.11 17.99 31.97
CA THR A 10 -21.05 17.16 30.78
C THR A 10 -20.25 15.90 31.04
N LYS A 11 -20.88 14.75 30.83
CA LYS A 11 -20.24 13.42 30.89
C LYS A 11 -19.03 13.43 29.93
N ARG A 12 -17.81 13.22 30.44
CA ARG A 12 -16.61 13.14 29.62
C ARG A 12 -16.75 11.98 28.65
N ILE A 13 -16.52 12.24 27.38
CA ILE A 13 -16.47 11.21 26.35
C ILE A 13 -15.11 10.53 26.45
N LYS A 14 -15.09 9.20 26.42
CA LYS A 14 -13.83 8.43 26.32
C LYS A 14 -13.24 8.62 24.93
N PRO A 15 -11.98 9.09 24.80
CA PRO A 15 -11.31 9.30 23.52
C PRO A 15 -10.69 7.97 23.02
N GLU A 16 -11.53 6.98 22.73
CA GLU A 16 -11.11 5.65 22.28
C GLU A 16 -11.43 5.48 20.77
N LEU A 17 -10.51 4.85 20.02
CA LEU A 17 -10.73 4.45 18.65
C LEU A 17 -11.62 3.21 18.55
N PRO A 18 -12.41 3.04 17.49
CA PRO A 18 -13.03 1.76 17.18
C PRO A 18 -11.97 0.66 17.02
N GLY A 19 -12.30 -0.56 17.44
CA GLY A 19 -11.37 -1.69 17.34
C GLY A 19 -10.92 -1.95 15.90
N GLY A 20 -9.60 -2.04 15.69
CA GLY A 20 -9.01 -2.29 14.37
C GLY A 20 -8.72 -1.03 13.54
N PHE A 21 -8.94 0.17 14.10
CA PHE A 21 -8.51 1.45 13.53
C PHE A 21 -7.26 1.95 14.23
N ARG A 22 -6.48 2.82 13.57
CA ARG A 22 -5.21 3.33 14.09
C ARG A 22 -5.02 4.80 13.73
N ASP A 23 -4.49 5.57 14.69
CA ASP A 23 -3.93 6.90 14.44
C ASP A 23 -2.46 6.80 14.03
N TYR A 24 -2.03 7.72 13.17
CA TYR A 24 -0.64 7.92 12.81
C TYR A 24 -0.20 9.30 13.34
N GLY A 25 0.65 9.32 14.36
CA GLY A 25 1.25 10.56 14.85
C GLY A 25 2.19 11.19 13.80
N PRO A 26 2.68 12.43 14.04
CA PRO A 26 3.50 13.16 13.07
C PRO A 26 4.69 12.36 12.52
N GLU A 27 5.40 11.64 13.37
CA GLU A 27 6.56 10.83 12.98
C GLU A 27 6.21 9.76 11.95
N ASP A 28 5.18 8.95 12.25
CA ASP A 28 4.71 7.89 11.36
C ASP A 28 4.04 8.46 10.10
N ALA A 29 3.26 9.55 10.25
CA ALA A 29 2.58 10.19 9.13
C ALA A 29 3.57 10.78 8.11
N ILE A 30 4.65 11.43 8.56
CA ILE A 30 5.71 11.95 7.69
C ILE A 30 6.37 10.84 6.88
N LEU A 31 6.71 9.73 7.54
CA LEU A 31 7.32 8.58 6.86
C LEU A 31 6.36 7.94 5.87
N ARG A 32 5.10 7.79 6.28
CA ARG A 32 4.05 7.20 5.45
C ARG A 32 3.79 8.02 4.19
N GLN A 33 3.76 9.35 4.29
CA GLN A 33 3.63 10.25 3.15
C GLN A 33 4.83 10.12 2.19
N ARG A 34 6.07 10.07 2.70
CA ARG A 34 7.27 9.85 1.88
C ARG A 34 7.26 8.50 1.16
N LEU A 35 6.76 7.46 1.83
CA LEU A 35 6.59 6.14 1.22
C LEU A 35 5.59 6.21 0.07
N ILE A 36 4.43 6.82 0.30
CA ILE A 36 3.37 7.00 -0.70
C ILE A 36 3.90 7.79 -1.91
N GLU A 37 4.67 8.86 -1.67
CA GLU A 37 5.24 9.68 -2.73
C GLU A 37 6.20 8.90 -3.64
N LYS A 38 7.06 8.07 -3.06
CA LYS A 38 7.95 7.20 -3.82
C LYS A 38 7.17 6.15 -4.64
N VAL A 39 6.11 5.58 -4.07
CA VAL A 39 5.23 4.63 -4.77
C VAL A 39 4.54 5.33 -5.93
N ARG A 40 3.93 6.51 -5.69
CA ARG A 40 3.26 7.33 -6.71
C ARG A 40 4.22 7.64 -7.87
N LYS A 41 5.38 8.21 -7.55
CA LYS A 41 6.38 8.56 -8.56
C LYS A 41 6.79 7.36 -9.42
N THR A 42 6.93 6.17 -8.81
CA THR A 42 7.24 4.96 -9.56
C THR A 42 6.11 4.59 -10.53
N PHE A 43 4.85 4.69 -10.11
CA PHE A 43 3.71 4.41 -10.99
C PHE A 43 3.66 5.38 -12.19
N GLU A 44 3.89 6.67 -11.92
CA GLU A 44 3.97 7.71 -12.97
C GLU A 44 5.14 7.50 -13.92
N ASP A 45 6.31 7.06 -13.43
CA ASP A 45 7.48 6.74 -14.26
C ASP A 45 7.20 5.57 -15.24
N PHE A 46 6.27 4.69 -14.91
CA PHE A 46 5.79 3.62 -15.78
C PHE A 46 4.60 4.06 -16.67
N GLY A 47 4.22 5.34 -16.65
CA GLY A 47 3.14 5.88 -17.47
C GLY A 47 1.74 5.48 -17.02
N PHE A 48 1.52 5.27 -15.71
CA PHE A 48 0.19 5.09 -15.15
C PHE A 48 -0.42 6.42 -14.74
N ASP A 49 -1.67 6.65 -15.14
CA ASP A 49 -2.41 7.86 -14.83
C ASP A 49 -3.15 7.74 -13.47
N PRO A 50 -3.22 8.82 -12.69
CA PRO A 50 -3.98 8.84 -11.45
C PRO A 50 -5.49 8.73 -11.73
N MET A 51 -6.18 7.95 -10.88
CA MET A 51 -7.63 7.85 -10.87
C MET A 51 -8.14 7.83 -9.43
N GLU A 52 -9.30 8.42 -9.19
CA GLU A 52 -9.97 8.38 -7.90
C GLU A 52 -11.41 7.92 -8.03
N THR A 53 -11.88 7.11 -7.08
CA THR A 53 -13.27 6.69 -6.94
C THR A 53 -13.78 7.05 -5.55
N PRO A 54 -15.09 7.24 -5.37
CA PRO A 54 -15.67 7.50 -4.06
C PRO A 54 -15.34 6.40 -3.02
N ALA A 55 -15.22 6.79 -1.76
CA ALA A 55 -15.08 5.84 -0.64
C ALA A 55 -16.34 5.01 -0.41
N VAL A 56 -17.50 5.58 -0.75
CA VAL A 56 -18.82 4.95 -0.62
C VAL A 56 -19.31 4.53 -2.00
N GLU A 57 -19.69 3.28 -2.12
CA GLU A 57 -20.27 2.68 -3.32
C GLU A 57 -21.62 2.05 -2.98
N ARG A 58 -22.45 1.75 -3.98
CA ARG A 58 -23.65 0.94 -3.76
C ARG A 58 -23.24 -0.46 -3.30
N THR A 59 -23.92 -0.96 -2.29
CA THR A 59 -23.64 -2.29 -1.72
C THR A 59 -23.72 -3.39 -2.81
N GLU A 60 -24.68 -3.29 -3.71
CA GLU A 60 -24.84 -4.18 -4.85
C GLU A 60 -23.60 -4.22 -5.77
N VAL A 61 -23.01 -3.04 -6.06
CA VAL A 61 -21.79 -2.92 -6.85
C VAL A 61 -20.63 -3.67 -6.18
N LEU A 62 -20.44 -3.45 -4.88
CA LEU A 62 -19.33 -4.06 -4.13
C LEU A 62 -19.47 -5.58 -3.95
N THR A 63 -20.71 -6.07 -3.85
CA THR A 63 -20.91 -7.51 -3.58
C THR A 63 -21.02 -8.35 -4.85
N GLY A 64 -21.41 -7.74 -5.98
CA GLY A 64 -21.74 -8.50 -7.19
C GLY A 64 -22.78 -9.58 -6.96
N GLY A 65 -23.53 -9.50 -5.84
CA GLY A 65 -24.47 -10.54 -5.39
C GLY A 65 -23.82 -11.65 -4.53
N GLU A 66 -22.50 -11.64 -4.29
CA GLU A 66 -21.80 -12.69 -3.54
C GLU A 66 -21.97 -12.54 -2.01
N LYS A 67 -22.39 -13.64 -1.35
CA LYS A 67 -22.58 -13.67 0.11
C LYS A 67 -21.27 -13.55 0.91
N GLU A 68 -20.14 -13.97 0.38
CA GLU A 68 -18.85 -13.91 1.07
C GLU A 68 -18.36 -12.46 1.22
N SER A 69 -18.50 -11.64 0.19
CA SER A 69 -18.17 -10.22 0.21
C SER A 69 -19.00 -9.43 1.22
N GLN A 70 -20.27 -9.83 1.44
CA GLN A 70 -21.16 -9.20 2.42
C GLN A 70 -20.64 -9.27 3.87
N LYS A 71 -19.81 -10.26 4.21
CA LYS A 71 -19.31 -10.46 5.59
C LYS A 71 -18.24 -9.46 6.00
N ILE A 72 -17.55 -8.84 5.03
CA ILE A 72 -16.40 -7.96 5.27
C ILE A 72 -16.72 -6.49 5.05
N ILE A 73 -17.91 -6.16 4.54
CA ILE A 73 -18.31 -4.81 4.14
C ILE A 73 -18.80 -4.00 5.35
N PHE A 74 -18.40 -2.73 5.42
CA PHE A 74 -18.98 -1.74 6.32
C PHE A 74 -20.16 -1.04 5.64
N ASN A 75 -21.38 -1.25 6.14
CA ASN A 75 -22.55 -0.54 5.68
C ASN A 75 -22.57 0.90 6.18
N VAL A 76 -22.90 1.85 5.30
CA VAL A 76 -23.07 3.26 5.63
C VAL A 76 -24.55 3.54 5.84
N LYS A 77 -24.90 4.10 7.00
CA LYS A 77 -26.26 4.60 7.28
C LYS A 77 -26.21 6.12 7.22
N GLY A 78 -26.92 6.71 6.26
CA GLY A 78 -27.16 8.15 6.23
C GLY A 78 -28.06 8.60 7.39
N SER A 79 -27.98 9.87 7.82
CA SER A 79 -28.98 10.46 8.68
C SER A 79 -30.33 10.50 7.90
N GLN A 80 -31.45 10.24 8.57
CA GLN A 80 -32.79 10.17 7.93
C GLN A 80 -33.18 11.44 7.19
N GLU A 81 -32.52 12.56 7.43
CA GLU A 81 -32.85 13.87 6.86
C GLU A 81 -32.16 14.17 5.51
N SER A 82 -31.13 13.42 5.10
CA SER A 82 -30.29 13.81 3.96
C SER A 82 -30.68 13.23 2.60
N PHE A 83 -31.54 12.23 2.53
CA PHE A 83 -31.93 11.61 1.24
C PHE A 83 -33.45 11.41 1.16
N GLY A 84 -34.10 12.35 0.51
CA GLY A 84 -35.50 12.47 0.11
C GLY A 84 -36.48 11.36 0.45
N LYS A 85 -37.67 11.80 0.97
CA LYS A 85 -38.94 11.09 1.20
C LYS A 85 -38.88 9.70 1.84
N ALA A 86 -39.11 9.70 3.15
CA ALA A 86 -39.36 8.56 4.02
C ALA A 86 -40.48 7.65 3.51
N GLN A 87 -40.16 6.61 2.75
CA GLN A 87 -41.09 5.49 2.57
C GLN A 87 -40.44 4.11 2.40
N ASP A 88 -39.09 4.00 2.36
CA ASP A 88 -38.45 2.69 2.32
C ASP A 88 -37.57 2.44 3.55
N LYS A 89 -38.08 1.60 4.46
CA LYS A 89 -37.25 0.92 5.50
C LYS A 89 -36.31 -0.11 4.89
N LYS A 90 -35.77 0.14 3.68
CA LYS A 90 -34.75 -0.71 3.06
C LYS A 90 -33.42 -0.50 3.77
N LYS A 91 -32.70 -1.61 3.98
CA LYS A 91 -31.29 -1.62 4.39
C LYS A 91 -30.53 -0.56 3.59
N SER A 92 -29.58 0.15 4.24
CA SER A 92 -28.65 1.04 3.54
C SER A 92 -28.15 0.35 2.26
N ASP A 93 -28.38 0.98 1.11
CA ASP A 93 -27.90 0.48 -0.18
C ASP A 93 -26.45 0.87 -0.46
N SER A 94 -25.80 1.52 0.49
CA SER A 94 -24.46 2.09 0.40
C SER A 94 -23.50 1.49 1.43
N SER A 95 -22.28 1.27 1.01
CA SER A 95 -21.22 0.66 1.84
C SER A 95 -19.86 1.28 1.54
N LEU A 96 -18.95 1.22 2.52
CA LEU A 96 -17.56 1.56 2.28
C LEU A 96 -16.91 0.50 1.37
N ARG A 97 -16.12 0.95 0.40
CA ARG A 97 -15.36 0.08 -0.49
C ARG A 97 -14.36 -0.77 0.30
N PHE A 98 -14.26 -2.04 -0.03
CA PHE A 98 -13.31 -2.97 0.59
C PHE A 98 -12.04 -3.20 -0.24
N ASP A 99 -12.00 -2.68 -1.47
CA ASP A 99 -10.87 -2.63 -2.40
C ASP A 99 -10.99 -1.43 -3.35
N LEU A 100 -10.03 -1.27 -4.26
CA LEU A 100 -10.04 -0.23 -5.30
C LEU A 100 -10.33 -0.82 -6.70
N THR A 101 -10.44 -2.15 -6.81
CA THR A 101 -10.58 -2.87 -8.09
C THR A 101 -12.04 -2.95 -8.53
N VAL A 102 -12.98 -3.24 -7.62
CA VAL A 102 -14.41 -3.25 -7.93
C VAL A 102 -14.90 -1.84 -8.33
N PRO A 103 -14.54 -0.75 -7.62
CA PRO A 103 -14.83 0.61 -8.07
C PRO A 103 -14.26 0.97 -9.45
N LEU A 104 -13.07 0.45 -9.80
CA LEU A 104 -12.51 0.59 -11.15
C LEU A 104 -13.42 -0.07 -12.21
N ALA A 105 -13.86 -1.29 -11.96
CA ALA A 105 -14.73 -2.00 -12.90
C ALA A 105 -16.06 -1.25 -13.13
N ARG A 106 -16.69 -0.74 -12.06
CA ARG A 106 -17.88 0.11 -12.14
C ARG A 106 -17.61 1.38 -12.94
N PHE A 107 -16.48 2.06 -12.67
CA PHE A 107 -16.07 3.29 -13.37
C PHE A 107 -15.90 3.05 -14.87
N LEU A 108 -15.20 2.00 -15.27
CA LEU A 108 -15.00 1.66 -16.70
C LEU A 108 -16.31 1.26 -17.40
N ALA A 109 -17.22 0.65 -16.68
CA ALA A 109 -18.55 0.32 -17.23
C ALA A 109 -19.41 1.57 -17.52
N THR A 110 -19.21 2.64 -16.75
CA THR A 110 -19.91 3.93 -16.94
C THR A 110 -19.16 4.88 -17.87
N ASN A 111 -17.93 4.55 -18.28
CA ASN A 111 -17.08 5.37 -19.18
C ASN A 111 -16.44 4.48 -20.25
N PRO A 112 -17.25 3.88 -21.16
CA PRO A 112 -16.76 2.92 -22.16
C PRO A 112 -15.83 3.54 -23.21
N GLU A 113 -15.87 4.86 -23.39
CA GLU A 113 -15.08 5.67 -24.32
C GLU A 113 -13.60 5.78 -23.91
N ILE A 114 -13.23 5.42 -22.69
CA ILE A 114 -11.83 5.50 -22.22
C ILE A 114 -10.95 4.65 -23.16
N PRO A 115 -9.88 5.25 -23.73
CA PRO A 115 -8.95 4.54 -24.60
C PRO A 115 -8.32 3.33 -23.91
N LYS A 116 -8.16 2.24 -24.64
CA LYS A 116 -7.51 1.01 -24.17
C LYS A 116 -6.26 0.71 -25.01
N PRO A 117 -5.17 0.20 -24.43
CA PRO A 117 -5.06 -0.19 -23.01
C PRO A 117 -5.08 1.02 -22.07
N PHE A 118 -5.87 0.95 -21.00
CA PHE A 118 -5.95 1.96 -19.94
C PHE A 118 -5.02 1.58 -18.80
N LYS A 119 -4.00 2.39 -18.58
CA LYS A 119 -3.03 2.24 -17.48
C LYS A 119 -3.38 3.23 -16.37
N ARG A 120 -3.85 2.73 -15.22
CA ARG A 120 -4.25 3.60 -14.11
C ARG A 120 -3.57 3.22 -12.82
N TYR A 121 -3.39 4.18 -11.92
CA TYR A 121 -3.16 3.89 -10.51
C TYR A 121 -4.17 4.60 -9.60
N GLN A 122 -4.39 4.04 -8.40
CA GLN A 122 -5.13 4.70 -7.33
C GLN A 122 -4.48 4.39 -5.99
N ILE A 123 -4.24 5.44 -5.19
CA ILE A 123 -3.78 5.32 -3.80
C ILE A 123 -4.89 5.83 -2.91
N GLY A 124 -5.48 4.96 -2.11
CA GLY A 124 -6.65 5.33 -1.32
C GLY A 124 -6.98 4.34 -0.21
N PRO A 125 -7.77 4.75 0.78
CA PRO A 125 -8.22 3.89 1.85
C PRO A 125 -9.26 2.87 1.37
N ALA A 126 -9.22 1.69 2.00
CA ALA A 126 -10.22 0.64 1.89
C ALA A 126 -10.56 0.12 3.30
N TRP A 127 -11.74 -0.49 3.44
CA TRP A 127 -12.26 -0.90 4.75
C TRP A 127 -12.71 -2.35 4.73
N ARG A 128 -12.24 -3.16 5.70
CA ARG A 128 -12.64 -4.57 5.83
C ARG A 128 -13.00 -4.90 7.26
N GLY A 129 -14.17 -5.51 7.46
CA GLY A 129 -14.70 -5.95 8.75
C GLY A 129 -14.01 -7.17 9.36
N GLU A 130 -12.85 -7.57 8.83
CA GLU A 130 -12.06 -8.69 9.32
C GLU A 130 -11.51 -8.46 10.75
N SER A 131 -11.12 -9.56 11.42
CA SER A 131 -10.42 -9.47 12.70
C SER A 131 -9.04 -8.83 12.52
N PRO A 132 -8.72 -7.77 13.27
CA PRO A 132 -7.45 -7.07 13.13
C PRO A 132 -6.27 -7.96 13.56
N GLN A 133 -5.13 -7.80 12.86
CA GLN A 133 -3.86 -8.46 13.14
C GLN A 133 -2.71 -7.47 12.91
N ALA A 134 -1.50 -7.81 13.32
CA ALA A 134 -0.32 -6.97 13.06
C ALA A 134 -0.18 -6.64 11.57
N GLY A 135 -0.17 -5.36 11.22
CA GLY A 135 -0.15 -4.86 9.84
C GLY A 135 -1.45 -5.06 9.05
N ARG A 136 -2.54 -5.54 9.69
CA ARG A 136 -3.89 -5.63 9.11
C ARG A 136 -4.87 -4.88 9.98
N TYR A 137 -5.28 -3.73 9.51
CA TYR A 137 -6.29 -2.88 10.14
C TYR A 137 -7.61 -3.00 9.39
N ARG A 138 -8.70 -2.54 10.02
CA ARG A 138 -10.02 -2.46 9.39
C ARG A 138 -10.12 -1.32 8.40
N GLU A 139 -9.38 -0.25 8.63
CA GLU A 139 -9.08 0.80 7.64
C GLU A 139 -7.61 0.70 7.27
N PHE A 140 -7.30 0.62 5.99
CA PHE A 140 -5.95 0.48 5.48
C PHE A 140 -5.79 1.15 4.12
N LEU A 141 -4.57 1.57 3.79
CA LEU A 141 -4.27 2.20 2.51
C LEU A 141 -3.78 1.16 1.50
N GLN A 142 -4.42 1.16 0.35
CA GLN A 142 -3.96 0.42 -0.84
C GLN A 142 -3.34 1.38 -1.85
N ALA A 143 -2.34 0.90 -2.56
CA ALA A 143 -1.81 1.52 -3.76
C ALA A 143 -1.93 0.48 -4.88
N ASP A 144 -2.94 0.67 -5.72
CA ASP A 144 -3.31 -0.25 -6.79
C ASP A 144 -2.88 0.32 -8.14
N VAL A 145 -2.38 -0.54 -9.00
CA VAL A 145 -2.00 -0.22 -10.38
C VAL A 145 -2.51 -1.31 -11.31
N ASP A 146 -3.16 -0.90 -12.41
CA ASP A 146 -3.86 -1.81 -13.33
C ASP A 146 -3.68 -1.40 -14.78
N ILE A 147 -3.65 -2.40 -15.66
CA ILE A 147 -3.72 -2.26 -17.13
C ILE A 147 -5.00 -2.96 -17.58
N VAL A 148 -5.93 -2.23 -18.17
CA VAL A 148 -7.22 -2.73 -18.64
C VAL A 148 -7.32 -2.64 -20.16
N GLY A 149 -7.77 -3.71 -20.79
CA GLY A 149 -7.94 -3.77 -22.25
C GLY A 149 -6.75 -4.37 -23.00
N SER A 150 -5.80 -5.03 -22.29
CA SER A 150 -4.70 -5.77 -22.91
C SER A 150 -4.72 -7.24 -22.51
N SER A 151 -4.70 -8.14 -23.50
CA SER A 151 -4.56 -9.58 -23.30
C SER A 151 -3.10 -10.05 -23.35
N SER A 152 -2.17 -9.17 -23.62
CA SER A 152 -0.75 -9.45 -23.79
C SER A 152 -0.06 -9.78 -22.45
N MET A 153 0.85 -10.73 -22.48
CA MET A 153 1.65 -11.11 -21.27
C MET A 153 2.74 -10.09 -20.94
N GLU A 154 3.03 -9.17 -21.85
CA GLU A 154 3.85 -7.97 -21.56
C GLU A 154 3.18 -7.10 -20.49
N ALA A 155 1.85 -6.98 -20.51
CA ALA A 155 1.11 -6.22 -19.49
C ALA A 155 1.25 -6.87 -18.09
N ASP A 156 1.23 -8.20 -18.00
CA ASP A 156 1.46 -8.92 -16.74
C ASP A 156 2.88 -8.71 -16.25
N ALA A 157 3.87 -8.80 -17.13
CA ALA A 157 5.27 -8.56 -16.80
C ALA A 157 5.52 -7.11 -16.35
N GLU A 158 4.88 -6.13 -17.00
CA GLU A 158 4.98 -4.72 -16.63
C GLU A 158 4.42 -4.44 -15.23
N ILE A 159 3.26 -5.00 -14.88
CA ILE A 159 2.71 -4.89 -13.52
C ILE A 159 3.66 -5.48 -12.47
N ILE A 160 4.30 -6.61 -12.76
CA ILE A 160 5.31 -7.20 -11.86
C ILE A 160 6.54 -6.30 -11.77
N ALA A 161 7.00 -5.73 -12.90
CA ALA A 161 8.15 -4.82 -12.93
C ALA A 161 7.90 -3.52 -12.16
N VAL A 162 6.67 -3.00 -12.16
CA VAL A 162 6.28 -1.83 -11.34
C VAL A 162 6.53 -2.10 -9.86
N ILE A 163 6.08 -3.25 -9.33
CA ILE A 163 6.30 -3.59 -7.91
C ILE A 163 7.78 -3.83 -7.62
N TYR A 164 8.49 -4.49 -8.52
CA TYR A 164 9.94 -4.64 -8.42
C TYR A 164 10.62 -3.28 -8.29
N GLN A 165 10.29 -2.32 -9.17
CA GLN A 165 10.86 -0.98 -9.16
C GLN A 165 10.47 -0.17 -7.92
N VAL A 166 9.24 -0.30 -7.43
CA VAL A 166 8.82 0.29 -6.14
C VAL A 166 9.76 -0.16 -5.03
N PHE A 167 10.06 -1.45 -4.94
CA PHE A 167 10.95 -1.96 -3.89
C PHE A 167 12.38 -1.48 -4.06
N GLN A 168 12.90 -1.41 -5.30
CA GLN A 168 14.22 -0.84 -5.58
C GLN A 168 14.30 0.65 -5.16
N ASN A 169 13.29 1.46 -5.52
CA ASN A 169 13.23 2.88 -5.18
C ASN A 169 13.08 3.13 -3.67
N LEU A 170 12.56 2.14 -2.94
CA LEU A 170 12.52 2.15 -1.47
C LEU A 170 13.84 1.69 -0.83
N GLY A 171 14.82 1.25 -1.62
CA GLY A 171 16.10 0.73 -1.13
C GLY A 171 16.00 -0.69 -0.56
N LEU A 172 14.96 -1.45 -0.94
CA LEU A 172 14.78 -2.83 -0.50
C LEU A 172 15.61 -3.76 -1.39
N THR A 173 16.47 -4.58 -0.78
CA THR A 173 17.28 -5.58 -1.46
C THR A 173 16.82 -7.01 -1.17
N LYS A 174 16.05 -7.18 -0.10
CA LYS A 174 15.59 -8.49 0.39
C LYS A 174 14.08 -8.65 0.17
N PHE A 175 13.70 -8.99 -1.05
CA PHE A 175 12.31 -9.30 -1.42
C PHE A 175 12.25 -10.38 -2.48
N LEU A 176 11.10 -11.02 -2.61
CA LEU A 176 10.82 -12.04 -3.60
C LEU A 176 9.41 -11.83 -4.17
N ILE A 177 9.30 -11.83 -5.49
CA ILE A 177 8.03 -11.84 -6.21
C ILE A 177 7.80 -13.26 -6.73
N LYS A 178 6.78 -13.92 -6.19
CA LYS A 178 6.38 -15.27 -6.55
C LYS A 178 5.29 -15.20 -7.61
N ILE A 179 5.44 -15.93 -8.70
CA ILE A 179 4.50 -15.91 -9.82
C ILE A 179 3.95 -17.33 -10.09
N ASN A 180 2.67 -17.40 -10.45
CA ASN A 180 1.98 -18.61 -10.84
C ASN A 180 0.93 -18.30 -11.92
N ASN A 181 0.16 -19.29 -12.34
CA ASN A 181 -0.94 -19.10 -13.28
C ASN A 181 -2.17 -19.91 -12.86
N ARG A 182 -3.34 -19.28 -12.84
CA ARG A 182 -4.60 -19.91 -12.46
C ARG A 182 -4.97 -21.10 -13.33
N LYS A 183 -4.68 -21.04 -14.64
CA LYS A 183 -4.95 -22.12 -15.60
C LYS A 183 -4.14 -23.40 -15.25
N ILE A 184 -2.90 -23.24 -14.76
CA ILE A 184 -2.08 -24.36 -14.30
C ILE A 184 -2.73 -25.04 -13.09
N LEU A 185 -3.19 -24.24 -12.11
CA LEU A 185 -3.86 -24.76 -10.92
C LEU A 185 -5.19 -25.45 -11.26
N ASN A 186 -5.92 -24.93 -12.26
CA ASN A 186 -7.16 -25.53 -12.73
C ASN A 186 -6.95 -26.91 -13.40
N GLY A 187 -5.73 -27.26 -13.82
CA GLY A 187 -5.36 -28.58 -14.33
C GLY A 187 -5.19 -29.66 -13.26
N LEU A 188 -5.08 -29.30 -11.97
CA LEU A 188 -4.81 -30.24 -10.88
C LEU A 188 -5.89 -31.34 -10.69
N PRO A 189 -7.20 -31.06 -10.83
CA PRO A 189 -8.22 -32.11 -10.74
C PRO A 189 -8.02 -33.23 -11.72
N SER A 190 -7.76 -32.93 -12.98
CA SER A 190 -7.50 -33.91 -14.03
C SER A 190 -6.20 -34.69 -13.79
N TYR A 191 -5.12 -33.99 -13.40
CA TYR A 191 -3.83 -34.58 -13.10
C TYR A 191 -3.87 -35.53 -11.91
N ALA A 192 -4.39 -35.07 -10.79
CA ALA A 192 -4.38 -35.84 -9.55
C ALA A 192 -5.56 -36.81 -9.40
N GLY A 193 -6.60 -36.69 -10.23
CA GLY A 193 -7.76 -37.59 -10.24
C GLY A 193 -8.76 -37.29 -9.13
N PHE A 194 -9.16 -36.04 -8.96
CA PHE A 194 -10.19 -35.65 -8.01
C PHE A 194 -11.26 -34.71 -8.66
N PRO A 195 -12.49 -34.66 -8.11
CA PRO A 195 -13.57 -33.84 -8.68
C PRO A 195 -13.26 -32.36 -8.66
N GLU A 196 -13.55 -31.64 -9.75
CA GLU A 196 -13.32 -30.18 -9.89
C GLU A 196 -13.93 -29.35 -8.74
N LYS A 197 -15.09 -29.75 -8.24
CA LYS A 197 -15.75 -29.08 -7.09
C LYS A 197 -14.89 -29.03 -5.82
N LYS A 198 -13.87 -29.87 -5.69
CA LYS A 198 -12.93 -29.88 -4.58
C LYS A 198 -11.69 -29.02 -4.82
N LEU A 199 -11.54 -28.44 -6.02
CA LEU A 199 -10.39 -27.58 -6.34
C LEU A 199 -10.30 -26.37 -5.40
N MET A 200 -11.43 -25.70 -5.18
CA MET A 200 -11.45 -24.52 -4.31
C MET A 200 -11.05 -24.83 -2.86
N ASP A 201 -11.44 -26.01 -2.35
CA ASP A 201 -11.04 -26.44 -1.01
C ASP A 201 -9.53 -26.72 -0.94
N LEU A 202 -8.97 -27.36 -1.97
CA LEU A 202 -7.52 -27.55 -2.11
C LEU A 202 -6.78 -26.21 -2.12
N LEU A 203 -7.23 -25.28 -2.96
CA LEU A 203 -6.59 -23.98 -3.11
C LEU A 203 -6.64 -23.17 -1.81
N ARG A 204 -7.76 -23.21 -1.07
CA ARG A 204 -7.87 -22.59 0.26
C ARG A 204 -6.91 -23.19 1.29
N LEU A 205 -6.60 -24.47 1.18
CA LEU A 205 -5.60 -25.13 2.04
C LEU A 205 -4.18 -24.69 1.70
N ILE A 206 -3.86 -24.66 0.40
CA ILE A 206 -2.54 -24.21 -0.08
C ILE A 206 -2.28 -22.76 0.33
N ASP A 207 -3.27 -21.86 0.21
CA ASP A 207 -3.19 -20.45 0.64
C ASP A 207 -2.87 -20.27 2.14
N LYS A 208 -3.16 -21.28 2.94
CA LYS A 208 -2.84 -21.26 4.38
C LYS A 208 -1.39 -21.68 4.69
N LYS A 209 -0.60 -22.13 3.71
CA LYS A 209 0.74 -22.67 3.91
C LYS A 209 1.63 -21.75 4.76
N ASP A 210 1.65 -20.47 4.47
CA ASP A 210 2.47 -19.48 5.20
C ASP A 210 1.99 -19.25 6.65
N LYS A 211 0.73 -19.59 6.96
CA LYS A 211 0.14 -19.40 8.29
C LYS A 211 0.27 -20.61 9.20
N ILE A 212 0.04 -21.81 8.66
CA ILE A 212 -0.04 -23.06 9.43
C ILE A 212 1.13 -24.02 9.18
N GLY A 213 2.01 -23.65 8.23
CA GLY A 213 3.17 -24.47 7.84
C GLY A 213 2.85 -25.60 6.86
N GLU A 214 3.87 -26.05 6.14
CA GLU A 214 3.75 -27.05 5.08
C GLU A 214 3.25 -28.40 5.61
N GLU A 215 3.79 -28.88 6.72
CA GLU A 215 3.39 -30.16 7.32
C GLU A 215 1.93 -30.20 7.77
N GLN A 216 1.41 -29.06 8.28
CA GLN A 216 0.00 -28.99 8.66
C GLN A 216 -0.91 -28.95 7.42
N VAL A 217 -0.54 -28.20 6.37
CA VAL A 217 -1.26 -28.23 5.08
C VAL A 217 -1.32 -29.64 4.53
N LYS A 218 -0.22 -30.38 4.60
CA LYS A 218 -0.13 -31.79 4.20
C LYS A 218 -1.15 -32.65 4.93
N LYS A 219 -1.19 -32.55 6.25
CA LYS A 219 -2.16 -33.29 7.05
C LYS A 219 -3.61 -32.94 6.67
N GLU A 220 -3.91 -31.67 6.44
CA GLU A 220 -5.26 -31.25 6.07
C GLU A 220 -5.65 -31.72 4.65
N ILE A 221 -4.74 -31.70 3.68
CA ILE A 221 -4.97 -32.27 2.34
C ILE A 221 -5.26 -33.79 2.44
N ALA A 222 -4.50 -34.52 3.25
CA ALA A 222 -4.69 -35.96 3.45
C ALA A 222 -6.03 -36.32 4.13
N LYS A 223 -6.68 -35.41 4.83
CA LYS A 223 -8.04 -35.59 5.36
C LYS A 223 -9.14 -35.49 4.30
N ILE A 224 -8.91 -34.64 3.28
CA ILE A 224 -9.92 -34.33 2.24
C ILE A 224 -9.78 -35.28 1.04
N PHE A 225 -8.54 -35.66 0.73
CA PHE A 225 -8.20 -36.45 -0.47
C PHE A 225 -7.62 -37.82 -0.11
N LYS A 226 -7.82 -38.79 -1.01
CA LYS A 226 -7.18 -40.11 -0.91
C LYS A 226 -5.65 -39.94 -0.94
N LYS A 227 -4.92 -40.83 -0.32
CA LYS A 227 -3.45 -40.84 -0.23
C LYS A 227 -2.78 -40.63 -1.59
N SER A 228 -3.19 -41.39 -2.62
CA SER A 228 -2.64 -41.26 -3.97
C SER A 228 -2.86 -39.88 -4.62
N VAL A 229 -4.00 -39.24 -4.33
CA VAL A 229 -4.29 -37.87 -4.80
C VAL A 229 -3.41 -36.86 -4.07
N ALA A 230 -3.29 -36.99 -2.76
CA ALA A 230 -2.45 -36.13 -1.95
C ALA A 230 -0.97 -36.20 -2.37
N GLU A 231 -0.45 -37.39 -2.64
CA GLU A 231 0.92 -37.63 -3.12
C GLU A 231 1.19 -36.87 -4.44
N LYS A 232 0.28 -36.99 -5.43
CA LYS A 232 0.39 -36.25 -6.69
C LYS A 232 0.34 -34.72 -6.50
N ILE A 233 -0.56 -34.24 -5.64
CA ILE A 233 -0.60 -32.78 -5.32
C ILE A 233 0.74 -32.32 -4.74
N TYR A 234 1.34 -33.13 -3.85
CA TYR A 234 2.66 -32.78 -3.27
C TYR A 234 3.79 -32.87 -4.29
N GLU A 235 3.78 -33.87 -5.17
CA GLU A 235 4.74 -33.94 -6.27
C GLU A 235 4.73 -32.65 -7.08
N PHE A 236 3.54 -32.16 -7.42
CA PHE A 236 3.37 -30.91 -8.16
C PHE A 236 3.86 -29.68 -7.37
N LEU A 237 3.48 -29.54 -6.11
CA LEU A 237 3.85 -28.40 -5.28
C LEU A 237 5.35 -28.35 -4.92
N LYS A 238 6.05 -29.49 -5.00
CA LYS A 238 7.48 -29.61 -4.72
C LYS A 238 8.38 -29.47 -5.95
N ILE A 239 7.82 -29.16 -7.13
CA ILE A 239 8.63 -28.92 -8.32
C ILE A 239 9.63 -27.81 -8.01
N SER A 240 10.92 -28.10 -8.18
CA SER A 240 12.04 -27.22 -7.86
C SER A 240 12.90 -26.94 -9.08
N GLY A 241 13.84 -25.99 -8.94
CA GLY A 241 14.73 -25.54 -10.00
C GLY A 241 14.45 -24.07 -10.40
N ASP A 242 15.08 -23.62 -11.48
CA ASP A 242 14.79 -22.32 -12.08
C ASP A 242 13.41 -22.31 -12.77
N ALA A 243 12.98 -21.14 -13.23
CA ALA A 243 11.67 -20.97 -13.85
C ALA A 243 11.46 -21.92 -15.05
N ARG A 244 12.48 -22.12 -15.88
CA ARG A 244 12.42 -23.00 -17.06
C ARG A 244 12.26 -24.46 -16.65
N ALA A 245 13.06 -24.94 -15.70
CA ALA A 245 12.99 -26.32 -15.21
C ALA A 245 11.63 -26.59 -14.55
N LYS A 246 11.13 -25.66 -13.71
CA LYS A 246 9.81 -25.75 -13.08
C LYS A 246 8.69 -25.87 -14.11
N LEU A 247 8.70 -25.03 -15.15
CA LEU A 247 7.68 -25.02 -16.20
C LEU A 247 7.72 -26.28 -17.08
N LEU A 248 8.91 -26.78 -17.43
CA LEU A 248 9.06 -28.05 -18.16
C LEU A 248 8.51 -29.23 -17.35
N ARG A 249 8.85 -29.30 -16.06
CA ARG A 249 8.33 -30.38 -15.19
C ARG A 249 6.82 -30.29 -15.00
N ALA A 250 6.27 -29.10 -14.81
CA ALA A 250 4.82 -28.89 -14.74
C ALA A 250 4.13 -29.34 -16.03
N ARG A 251 4.72 -29.06 -17.20
CA ARG A 251 4.19 -29.48 -18.50
C ARG A 251 4.14 -30.99 -18.65
N GLU A 252 5.17 -31.70 -18.20
CA GLU A 252 5.21 -33.19 -18.21
C GLU A 252 4.09 -33.77 -17.33
N LEU A 253 3.93 -33.25 -16.10
CA LEU A 253 2.93 -33.76 -15.16
C LEU A 253 1.50 -33.45 -15.63
N LEU A 254 1.27 -32.28 -16.17
CA LEU A 254 -0.04 -31.77 -16.55
C LEU A 254 -0.38 -31.97 -18.03
N LYS A 255 0.38 -32.80 -18.77
CA LYS A 255 0.22 -33.00 -20.23
C LYS A 255 -1.18 -33.36 -20.69
N ASN A 256 -1.96 -34.03 -19.85
CA ASN A 256 -3.34 -34.45 -20.13
C ASN A 256 -4.39 -33.56 -19.41
N SER A 257 -3.98 -32.41 -18.86
CA SER A 257 -4.87 -31.53 -18.11
C SER A 257 -5.32 -30.35 -18.98
N PRO A 258 -6.63 -30.23 -19.26
CA PRO A 258 -7.15 -29.15 -20.13
C PRO A 258 -6.75 -27.77 -19.61
N GLY A 259 -6.33 -26.87 -20.52
CA GLY A 259 -5.96 -25.48 -20.22
C GLY A 259 -4.61 -25.29 -19.53
N ALA A 260 -4.00 -26.34 -18.96
CA ALA A 260 -2.73 -26.20 -18.24
C ALA A 260 -1.57 -25.80 -19.17
N ASP A 261 -1.51 -26.32 -20.38
CA ASP A 261 -0.47 -25.97 -21.38
C ASP A 261 -0.52 -24.48 -21.77
N GLU A 262 -1.73 -23.91 -21.89
CA GLU A 262 -1.90 -22.46 -22.11
C GLU A 262 -1.34 -21.66 -20.93
N GLY A 263 -1.69 -22.00 -19.71
CA GLY A 263 -1.16 -21.33 -18.51
C GLY A 263 0.36 -21.44 -18.38
N ILE A 264 0.96 -22.57 -18.78
CA ILE A 264 2.41 -22.76 -18.82
C ILE A 264 3.06 -21.87 -19.88
N LYS A 265 2.47 -21.76 -21.08
CA LYS A 265 2.94 -20.87 -22.15
C LYS A 265 2.89 -19.40 -21.72
N GLU A 266 1.76 -18.97 -21.14
CA GLU A 266 1.61 -17.62 -20.59
C GLU A 266 2.69 -17.32 -19.54
N LEU A 267 2.88 -18.22 -18.59
CA LEU A 267 3.88 -18.00 -17.52
C LEU A 267 5.32 -18.04 -18.05
N ALA A 268 5.60 -18.84 -19.08
CA ALA A 268 6.90 -18.84 -19.75
C ALA A 268 7.15 -17.52 -20.51
N GLU A 269 6.11 -16.94 -21.07
CA GLU A 269 6.17 -15.63 -21.74
C GLU A 269 6.38 -14.50 -20.74
N VAL A 270 5.63 -14.48 -19.64
CA VAL A 270 5.87 -13.54 -18.52
C VAL A 270 7.33 -13.65 -18.06
N ALA A 271 7.85 -14.86 -17.82
CA ALA A 271 9.24 -15.05 -17.37
C ALA A 271 10.27 -14.50 -18.38
N ARG A 272 10.05 -14.68 -19.68
CA ARG A 272 10.91 -14.07 -20.73
C ARG A 272 10.86 -12.55 -20.67
N ASN A 273 9.66 -11.98 -20.54
CA ASN A 273 9.46 -10.53 -20.50
C ASN A 273 10.10 -9.91 -19.23
N LEU A 274 10.03 -10.57 -18.07
CA LEU A 274 10.71 -10.11 -16.85
C LEU A 274 12.24 -10.06 -17.03
N ASN A 275 12.81 -11.07 -17.71
CA ASN A 275 14.24 -11.06 -18.04
C ASN A 275 14.60 -9.94 -19.04
N ALA A 276 13.75 -9.69 -20.04
CA ALA A 276 13.94 -8.59 -21.01
C ALA A 276 13.83 -7.21 -20.35
N LEU A 277 12.97 -7.07 -19.33
CA LEU A 277 12.86 -5.88 -18.49
C LEU A 277 14.01 -5.73 -17.47
N GLY A 278 14.94 -6.70 -17.42
CA GLY A 278 16.13 -6.64 -16.57
C GLY A 278 15.90 -6.91 -15.09
N LEU A 279 14.82 -7.61 -14.73
CA LEU A 279 14.59 -7.98 -13.34
C LEU A 279 15.62 -9.04 -12.89
N ASP A 280 16.28 -8.80 -11.75
CA ASP A 280 17.21 -9.77 -11.17
C ASP A 280 16.48 -11.06 -10.77
N THR A 281 16.92 -12.19 -11.30
CA THR A 281 16.35 -13.52 -11.04
C THR A 281 16.37 -13.95 -9.57
N LYS A 282 17.12 -13.27 -8.73
CA LYS A 282 17.08 -13.46 -7.26
C LYS A 282 15.81 -12.91 -6.63
N ASN A 283 15.13 -11.99 -7.29
CA ASN A 283 13.99 -11.26 -6.76
C ASN A 283 12.65 -11.73 -7.30
N TRP A 284 12.62 -12.76 -8.16
CA TRP A 284 11.39 -13.38 -8.61
C TRP A 284 11.55 -14.88 -8.87
N GLU A 285 10.48 -15.64 -8.71
CA GLU A 285 10.46 -17.07 -9.00
C GLU A 285 9.06 -17.55 -9.43
N VAL A 286 9.02 -18.67 -10.17
CA VAL A 286 7.79 -19.44 -10.35
C VAL A 286 7.54 -20.25 -9.07
N ASP A 287 6.37 -20.07 -8.45
CA ASP A 287 5.97 -20.81 -7.23
C ASP A 287 4.52 -21.29 -7.36
N PHE A 288 4.34 -22.58 -7.60
CA PHE A 288 3.03 -23.18 -7.78
C PHE A 288 2.16 -23.20 -6.51
N SER A 289 2.69 -22.80 -5.37
CA SER A 289 1.91 -22.62 -4.14
C SER A 289 1.22 -21.25 -4.04
N VAL A 290 1.48 -20.33 -4.94
CA VAL A 290 0.77 -19.04 -4.99
C VAL A 290 -0.64 -19.23 -5.56
N VAL A 291 -1.65 -18.99 -4.73
CA VAL A 291 -3.06 -19.27 -5.00
C VAL A 291 -3.95 -18.04 -4.78
N ARG A 292 -3.46 -16.89 -5.12
CA ARG A 292 -4.17 -15.62 -4.88
C ARG A 292 -5.55 -15.55 -5.54
N GLY A 293 -6.47 -14.77 -4.93
CA GLY A 293 -7.73 -14.34 -5.54
C GLY A 293 -8.61 -15.49 -5.99
N LEU A 294 -9.06 -16.32 -5.06
CA LEU A 294 -9.76 -17.59 -5.33
C LEU A 294 -10.98 -17.49 -6.26
N GLY A 295 -11.59 -16.31 -6.40
CA GLY A 295 -12.84 -16.15 -7.13
C GLY A 295 -12.75 -15.44 -8.50
N TYR A 296 -11.74 -14.63 -8.78
CA TYR A 296 -11.79 -13.74 -9.94
C TYR A 296 -10.58 -13.77 -10.88
N TYR A 297 -9.41 -14.29 -10.48
CA TYR A 297 -8.24 -14.38 -11.37
C TYR A 297 -8.40 -15.45 -12.44
N THR A 298 -7.98 -15.10 -13.67
CA THR A 298 -8.19 -15.90 -14.89
C THR A 298 -6.90 -16.39 -15.55
N GLY A 299 -5.75 -15.83 -15.18
CA GLY A 299 -4.43 -16.08 -15.79
C GLY A 299 -3.30 -16.01 -14.77
N PRO A 300 -2.18 -15.33 -15.08
CA PRO A 300 -1.08 -15.12 -14.16
C PRO A 300 -1.52 -14.50 -12.84
N VAL A 301 -0.93 -14.97 -11.74
CA VAL A 301 -1.12 -14.46 -10.37
C VAL A 301 0.23 -14.28 -9.73
N PHE A 302 0.38 -13.27 -8.88
CA PHE A 302 1.66 -12.97 -8.24
C PHE A 302 1.51 -12.39 -6.84
N GLU A 303 2.56 -12.59 -6.07
CA GLU A 303 2.65 -12.19 -4.68
C GLU A 303 4.03 -11.66 -4.36
N ALA A 304 4.10 -10.52 -3.69
CA ALA A 304 5.35 -9.90 -3.29
C ALA A 304 5.53 -10.01 -1.77
N VAL A 305 6.66 -10.58 -1.35
CA VAL A 305 7.02 -10.76 0.06
C VAL A 305 8.38 -10.13 0.36
N LEU A 306 8.53 -9.54 1.55
CA LEU A 306 9.84 -9.11 2.03
C LEU A 306 10.50 -10.27 2.78
N THR A 307 11.67 -10.69 2.31
CA THR A 307 12.46 -11.74 2.97
C THR A 307 13.18 -11.16 4.18
N GLY A 308 13.22 -11.92 5.29
CA GLY A 308 13.79 -11.44 6.56
C GLY A 308 12.76 -10.90 7.56
N THR A 309 11.49 -10.82 7.19
CA THR A 309 10.38 -10.56 8.11
C THR A 309 9.51 -11.81 8.26
N THR A 310 9.24 -12.21 9.50
CA THR A 310 8.33 -13.33 9.79
C THR A 310 6.99 -12.80 10.30
N GLY A 311 5.88 -13.43 9.92
CA GLY A 311 4.55 -13.18 10.49
C GLY A 311 3.76 -12.00 9.90
N LEU A 312 4.31 -11.19 8.99
CA LEU A 312 3.58 -10.08 8.38
C LEU A 312 2.97 -10.42 7.00
N GLY A 313 3.37 -11.55 6.40
CA GLY A 313 2.86 -12.02 5.12
C GLY A 313 3.25 -11.12 3.93
N SER A 314 2.58 -11.33 2.80
CA SER A 314 2.85 -10.55 1.58
C SER A 314 2.48 -9.08 1.73
N VAL A 315 3.28 -8.21 1.14
CA VAL A 315 3.07 -6.76 1.10
C VAL A 315 2.30 -6.30 -0.13
N GLY A 316 2.24 -7.13 -1.18
CA GLY A 316 1.48 -6.89 -2.39
C GLY A 316 1.05 -8.18 -3.05
N GLY A 317 0.03 -8.12 -3.88
CA GLY A 317 -0.42 -9.25 -4.67
C GLY A 317 -1.41 -8.83 -5.73
N GLY A 318 -1.41 -9.59 -6.83
CA GLY A 318 -2.20 -9.27 -7.99
C GLY A 318 -2.32 -10.43 -8.96
N GLY A 319 -2.81 -10.12 -10.15
CA GLY A 319 -2.93 -11.06 -11.24
C GLY A 319 -3.88 -10.57 -12.33
N ARG A 320 -4.11 -11.44 -13.33
CA ARG A 320 -5.02 -11.20 -14.45
C ARG A 320 -6.46 -11.54 -14.08
N TYR A 321 -7.40 -10.65 -14.37
CA TYR A 321 -8.82 -10.74 -13.99
C TYR A 321 -9.76 -10.32 -15.14
N ASP A 322 -9.81 -11.08 -16.19
CA ASP A 322 -10.53 -10.74 -17.42
C ASP A 322 -12.06 -10.70 -17.27
N ASN A 323 -12.62 -11.28 -16.24
CA ASN A 323 -14.07 -11.44 -16.06
C ASN A 323 -14.71 -10.37 -15.16
N LEU A 324 -13.91 -9.49 -14.54
CA LEU A 324 -14.40 -8.55 -13.52
C LEU A 324 -15.44 -7.56 -14.05
N LEU A 325 -15.36 -7.20 -15.33
CA LEU A 325 -16.30 -6.26 -15.95
C LEU A 325 -17.59 -6.93 -16.47
N ILE A 326 -17.65 -8.27 -16.55
CA ILE A 326 -18.83 -8.99 -17.04
C ILE A 326 -20.14 -8.60 -16.33
N PRO A 327 -20.17 -8.52 -14.97
CA PRO A 327 -21.40 -8.15 -14.27
C PRO A 327 -21.94 -6.76 -14.60
N PHE A 328 -21.08 -5.85 -15.07
CA PHE A 328 -21.42 -4.48 -15.38
C PHE A 328 -21.68 -4.24 -16.88
N THR A 329 -20.97 -4.92 -17.75
CA THR A 329 -20.97 -4.63 -19.21
C THR A 329 -21.49 -5.79 -20.04
N GLY A 330 -21.61 -6.99 -19.47
CA GLY A 330 -21.87 -8.23 -20.22
C GLY A 330 -20.69 -8.70 -21.08
N GLN A 331 -19.55 -7.97 -21.07
CA GLN A 331 -18.39 -8.25 -21.91
C GLN A 331 -17.16 -8.64 -21.08
N LYS A 332 -16.37 -9.56 -21.64
CA LYS A 332 -15.04 -9.90 -21.13
C LYS A 332 -14.04 -8.85 -21.59
N ILE A 333 -13.40 -8.15 -20.66
CA ILE A 333 -12.37 -7.16 -20.93
C ILE A 333 -11.09 -7.58 -20.18
N PRO A 334 -10.00 -7.91 -20.90
CA PRO A 334 -8.77 -8.34 -20.28
C PRO A 334 -8.22 -7.26 -19.35
N ALA A 335 -7.81 -7.66 -18.15
CA ALA A 335 -7.21 -6.76 -17.19
C ALA A 335 -6.22 -7.49 -16.29
N VAL A 336 -5.16 -6.79 -15.92
CA VAL A 336 -4.16 -7.25 -14.97
C VAL A 336 -3.80 -6.10 -14.03
N GLY A 337 -3.60 -6.40 -12.76
CA GLY A 337 -3.25 -5.38 -11.78
C GLY A 337 -2.65 -5.96 -10.50
N VAL A 338 -2.13 -5.05 -9.68
CA VAL A 338 -1.57 -5.37 -8.37
C VAL A 338 -2.02 -4.36 -7.33
N SER A 339 -2.26 -4.85 -6.14
CA SER A 339 -2.51 -4.04 -4.96
C SER A 339 -1.33 -4.16 -3.99
N LEU A 340 -0.71 -3.01 -3.67
CA LEU A 340 0.30 -2.88 -2.64
C LEU A 340 -0.36 -2.40 -1.35
N GLY A 341 -0.25 -3.18 -0.28
CA GLY A 341 -0.73 -2.79 1.05
C GLY A 341 0.26 -1.84 1.73
N VAL A 342 0.01 -0.53 1.67
CA VAL A 342 0.93 0.50 2.19
C VAL A 342 1.18 0.31 3.69
N ASP A 343 0.15 -0.01 4.47
CA ASP A 343 0.29 -0.20 5.92
C ASP A 343 1.08 -1.47 6.27
N ARG A 344 0.96 -2.52 5.46
CA ARG A 344 1.80 -3.71 5.60
C ARG A 344 3.24 -3.45 5.22
N LEU A 345 3.45 -2.74 4.12
CA LEU A 345 4.80 -2.36 3.69
C LEU A 345 5.45 -1.51 4.78
N PHE A 346 4.72 -0.53 5.33
CA PHE A 346 5.19 0.31 6.43
C PHE A 346 5.57 -0.53 7.67
N ALA A 347 4.71 -1.45 8.11
CA ALA A 347 4.98 -2.32 9.26
C ALA A 347 6.18 -3.25 9.03
N ASN A 348 6.37 -3.75 7.81
CA ASN A 348 7.55 -4.54 7.45
C ASN A 348 8.83 -3.70 7.49
N LEU A 349 8.81 -2.48 6.93
CA LEU A 349 9.95 -1.56 6.95
C LEU A 349 10.32 -1.14 8.39
N GLU A 350 9.32 -0.92 9.24
CA GLU A 350 9.53 -0.64 10.66
C GLU A 350 10.22 -1.83 11.36
N LYS A 351 9.73 -3.05 11.14
CA LYS A 351 10.31 -4.28 11.71
C LYS A 351 11.75 -4.54 11.24
N LEU A 352 12.07 -4.16 10.00
CA LEU A 352 13.43 -4.26 9.45
C LEU A 352 14.35 -3.13 9.92
N GLY A 353 13.86 -2.15 10.70
CA GLY A 353 14.64 -1.00 11.16
C GLY A 353 15.04 -0.03 10.03
N LEU A 354 14.34 -0.06 8.90
CA LEU A 354 14.64 0.76 7.72
C LEU A 354 14.00 2.16 7.76
N LEU A 355 13.14 2.42 8.76
CA LEU A 355 12.46 3.70 8.91
C LEU A 355 13.21 4.61 9.89
N LYS A 356 13.72 5.75 9.38
CA LYS A 356 14.28 6.81 10.22
C LYS A 356 13.20 7.83 10.54
N LYS A 357 12.60 7.72 11.73
CA LYS A 357 11.54 8.63 12.20
C LYS A 357 12.09 10.05 12.39
N LYS A 358 11.27 11.03 12.04
CA LYS A 358 11.52 12.45 12.30
C LYS A 358 10.23 13.07 12.84
N PRO A 359 10.26 13.72 14.01
CA PRO A 359 9.05 14.21 14.66
C PRO A 359 8.48 15.48 14.01
N THR A 360 9.17 16.05 13.01
CA THR A 360 8.73 17.26 12.32
C THR A 360 9.25 17.35 10.89
N THR A 361 8.54 18.10 10.06
CA THR A 361 9.00 18.55 8.73
C THR A 361 9.71 19.90 8.80
N VAL A 362 9.68 20.58 9.94
CA VAL A 362 10.31 21.91 10.12
C VAL A 362 11.82 21.78 10.03
N LYS A 363 12.44 22.54 9.11
CA LYS A 363 13.89 22.63 8.96
C LYS A 363 14.48 23.76 9.84
N VAL A 364 13.73 24.87 10.00
CA VAL A 364 14.19 26.07 10.70
C VAL A 364 13.15 26.55 11.69
N LEU A 365 13.54 26.80 12.95
CA LEU A 365 12.73 27.48 13.94
C LEU A 365 13.31 28.89 14.16
N ILE A 366 12.49 29.92 13.96
CA ILE A 366 12.82 31.29 14.34
C ILE A 366 12.35 31.49 15.79
N LEU A 367 13.26 31.84 16.67
CA LEU A 367 12.92 32.16 18.07
C LEU A 367 12.15 33.50 18.14
N ASN A 368 11.14 33.55 19.00
CA ASN A 368 10.31 34.74 19.26
C ASN A 368 10.72 35.33 20.63
N LEU A 369 11.85 36.01 20.62
CA LEU A 369 12.49 36.53 21.85
C LEU A 369 11.98 37.89 22.27
N SER A 370 11.67 38.78 21.31
CA SER A 370 11.29 40.19 21.54
C SER A 370 9.97 40.51 20.84
N PRO A 371 8.98 41.08 21.57
CA PRO A 371 7.71 41.52 20.99
C PRO A 371 7.87 42.55 19.88
N GLU A 372 8.88 43.41 20.00
CA GLU A 372 9.16 44.52 19.10
C GLU A 372 9.62 44.02 17.73
N LEU A 373 10.27 42.86 17.68
CA LEU A 373 10.80 42.24 16.46
C LEU A 373 9.82 41.29 15.78
N LYS A 374 8.59 41.20 16.26
CA LYS A 374 7.60 40.22 15.76
C LYS A 374 7.36 40.33 14.26
N SER A 375 7.28 41.55 13.71
CA SER A 375 7.11 41.77 12.27
C SER A 375 8.31 41.25 11.46
N GLU A 376 9.54 41.41 11.98
CA GLU A 376 10.76 40.92 11.35
C GLU A 376 10.83 39.39 11.37
N TYR A 377 10.44 38.74 12.47
CA TYR A 377 10.33 37.25 12.52
C TYR A 377 9.36 36.74 11.48
N LEU A 378 8.19 37.35 11.34
CA LEU A 378 7.19 36.95 10.35
C LEU A 378 7.66 37.21 8.91
N ALA A 379 8.33 38.34 8.65
CA ALA A 379 8.91 38.62 7.35
C ALA A 379 10.02 37.64 6.97
N LEU A 380 10.90 37.29 7.91
CA LEU A 380 11.94 36.29 7.73
C LEU A 380 11.33 34.90 7.42
N ALA A 381 10.31 34.50 8.18
CA ALA A 381 9.61 33.23 7.94
C ALA A 381 8.96 33.21 6.56
N LYS A 382 8.34 34.32 6.11
CA LYS A 382 7.78 34.44 4.76
C LYS A 382 8.85 34.25 3.69
N ASN A 383 10.02 34.87 3.84
CA ASN A 383 11.11 34.79 2.87
C ASN A 383 11.69 33.38 2.79
N LEU A 384 11.92 32.73 3.94
CA LEU A 384 12.42 31.34 3.97
C LEU A 384 11.43 30.35 3.36
N ARG A 385 10.13 30.50 3.67
CA ARG A 385 9.06 29.67 3.08
C ARG A 385 8.95 29.87 1.57
N GLY A 386 9.07 31.10 1.09
CA GLY A 386 9.11 31.42 -0.35
C GLY A 386 10.30 30.80 -1.08
N ALA A 387 11.35 30.44 -0.35
CA ALA A 387 12.50 29.70 -0.87
C ALA A 387 12.41 28.17 -0.64
N ASN A 388 11.21 27.64 -0.33
CA ASN A 388 10.94 26.22 -0.03
C ASN A 388 11.72 25.69 1.20
N ILE A 389 12.02 26.56 2.17
CA ILE A 389 12.63 26.16 3.44
C ILE A 389 11.53 26.07 4.50
N ASN A 390 11.23 24.85 4.97
CA ASN A 390 10.19 24.62 5.97
C ASN A 390 10.51 25.33 7.28
N THR A 391 9.87 26.46 7.53
CA THR A 391 10.18 27.38 8.62
C THR A 391 8.98 27.57 9.54
N SER A 392 9.22 27.48 10.85
CA SER A 392 8.27 27.86 11.90
C SER A 392 8.80 29.02 12.70
N VAL A 393 7.90 29.89 13.19
CA VAL A 393 8.19 30.86 14.25
C VAL A 393 7.69 30.23 15.55
N TYR A 394 8.42 30.38 16.65
CA TYR A 394 7.95 29.90 17.95
C TYR A 394 6.70 30.70 18.38
N LEU A 395 5.62 29.98 18.67
CA LEU A 395 4.32 30.53 19.01
C LEU A 395 3.88 30.26 20.46
N GLY A 396 4.76 29.64 21.28
CA GLY A 396 4.45 29.41 22.70
C GLY A 396 4.46 30.70 23.51
N ASP A 397 3.80 30.67 24.66
CA ASP A 397 3.69 31.82 25.58
C ASP A 397 5.02 32.12 26.31
N ASP A 398 5.85 31.08 26.51
CA ASP A 398 7.15 31.24 27.18
C ASP A 398 8.21 31.80 26.22
N ARG A 399 8.60 33.03 26.47
CA ARG A 399 9.61 33.74 25.64
C ARG A 399 11.05 33.53 26.08
N ALA A 400 11.28 32.79 27.16
CA ALA A 400 12.62 32.46 27.60
C ALA A 400 13.40 31.70 26.52
N PHE A 401 14.60 32.12 26.25
CA PHE A 401 15.50 31.53 25.26
C PHE A 401 15.65 30.00 25.44
N GLN A 402 15.86 29.59 26.69
CA GLN A 402 16.04 28.15 27.04
C GLN A 402 14.80 27.30 26.76
N ALA A 403 13.59 27.84 27.02
CA ALA A 403 12.35 27.15 26.74
C ALA A 403 12.13 26.91 25.26
N GLN A 404 12.46 27.90 24.43
CA GLN A 404 12.34 27.80 22.98
C GLN A 404 13.39 26.87 22.37
N LEU A 405 14.61 26.86 22.91
CA LEU A 405 15.63 25.87 22.54
C LEU A 405 15.20 24.45 22.93
N ALA A 406 14.67 24.26 24.13
CA ALA A 406 14.17 22.96 24.58
C ALA A 406 13.04 22.44 23.67
N TYR A 407 12.17 23.35 23.20
CA TYR A 407 11.16 23.02 22.18
C TYR A 407 11.80 22.55 20.88
N ALA A 408 12.83 23.26 20.37
CA ALA A 408 13.53 22.87 19.15
C ALA A 408 14.19 21.47 19.29
N VAL A 409 14.84 21.21 20.43
CA VAL A 409 15.45 19.91 20.75
C VAL A 409 14.38 18.82 20.80
N LYS A 410 13.28 19.02 21.51
CA LYS A 410 12.19 18.04 21.64
C LYS A 410 11.53 17.71 20.29
N LYS A 411 11.51 18.68 19.38
CA LYS A 411 10.97 18.54 18.02
C LYS A 411 12.03 18.10 17.00
N GLU A 412 13.28 17.91 17.42
CA GLU A 412 14.41 17.58 16.54
C GLU A 412 14.54 18.53 15.34
N ILE A 413 14.28 19.82 15.56
CA ILE A 413 14.41 20.83 14.51
C ILE A 413 15.89 21.08 14.28
N PRO A 414 16.42 20.90 13.06
CA PRO A 414 17.87 20.93 12.83
C PRO A 414 18.51 22.32 12.94
N TYR A 415 17.76 23.38 12.69
CA TYR A 415 18.29 24.74 12.75
C TYR A 415 17.39 25.68 13.55
N VAL A 416 18.02 26.54 14.32
CA VAL A 416 17.35 27.61 15.06
C VAL A 416 17.93 28.95 14.61
N ILE A 417 17.07 29.94 14.31
CA ILE A 417 17.49 31.32 14.07
C ILE A 417 17.21 32.13 15.34
N ILE A 418 18.26 32.74 15.84
CA ILE A 418 18.27 33.66 16.95
C ILE A 418 18.40 35.07 16.35
N TYR A 419 17.46 35.94 16.72
CA TYR A 419 17.47 37.30 16.26
C TYR A 419 16.86 38.20 17.36
N GLY A 420 17.71 38.86 18.07
CA GLY A 420 17.39 39.83 19.10
C GLY A 420 17.95 41.22 18.75
N GLU A 421 17.95 42.13 19.71
CA GLU A 421 18.46 43.50 19.53
C GLU A 421 19.95 43.50 19.12
N SER A 422 20.75 42.58 19.65
CA SER A 422 22.17 42.51 19.34
C SER A 422 22.43 42.14 17.89
N GLU A 423 21.70 41.14 17.38
CA GLU A 423 21.78 40.70 16.00
C GLU A 423 21.20 41.74 15.04
N GLN A 424 20.15 42.46 15.49
CA GLN A 424 19.57 43.58 14.73
C GLN A 424 20.59 44.67 14.51
N LYS A 425 21.29 45.12 15.56
CA LYS A 425 22.34 46.17 15.49
C LYS A 425 23.49 45.76 14.58
N LYS A 426 23.85 44.49 14.55
CA LYS A 426 24.91 43.93 13.69
C LYS A 426 24.46 43.67 12.25
N GLY A 427 23.15 43.68 11.95
CA GLY A 427 22.62 43.35 10.62
C GLY A 427 22.73 41.87 10.25
N VAL A 428 22.76 40.97 11.24
CA VAL A 428 22.95 39.51 11.06
C VAL A 428 21.80 38.70 11.66
N PHE A 429 21.70 37.42 11.27
CA PHE A 429 20.98 36.38 11.97
C PHE A 429 21.97 35.41 12.56
N ALA A 430 21.87 35.06 13.84
CA ALA A 430 22.63 33.98 14.42
C ALA A 430 21.91 32.66 14.15
N VAL A 431 22.51 31.80 13.32
CA VAL A 431 21.98 30.47 12.96
C VAL A 431 22.71 29.43 13.75
N ARG A 432 21.97 28.67 14.56
CA ARG A 432 22.50 27.55 15.33
C ARG A 432 22.07 26.22 14.70
N ASN A 433 23.04 25.40 14.35
CA ASN A 433 22.81 24.01 13.99
C ASN A 433 22.63 23.21 15.27
N MET A 434 21.45 22.59 15.45
CA MET A 434 21.09 21.87 16.67
C MET A 434 21.75 20.49 16.77
N VAL A 435 22.26 19.95 15.66
CA VAL A 435 22.97 18.65 15.60
C VAL A 435 24.43 18.83 15.98
N THR A 436 25.16 19.74 15.28
CA THR A 436 26.59 20.00 15.54
C THR A 436 26.81 20.97 16.70
N ARG A 437 25.77 21.70 17.12
CA ARG A 437 25.79 22.79 18.12
C ARG A 437 26.58 24.04 17.70
N GLU A 438 27.09 24.07 16.47
CA GLU A 438 27.76 25.26 15.92
C GLU A 438 26.77 26.40 15.71
N GLN A 439 27.23 27.61 15.99
CA GLN A 439 26.46 28.83 15.74
C GLN A 439 27.30 29.76 14.83
N LYS A 440 26.63 30.32 13.80
CA LYS A 440 27.25 31.22 12.82
C LYS A 440 26.40 32.50 12.71
N GLU A 441 27.06 33.64 12.62
CA GLU A 441 26.40 34.90 12.27
C GLU A 441 26.34 35.03 10.75
N ILE A 442 25.14 35.12 10.20
CA ILE A 442 24.87 35.20 8.76
C ILE A 442 24.30 36.60 8.44
N PRO A 443 24.91 37.39 7.54
CA PRO A 443 24.33 38.65 7.10
C PRO A 443 22.90 38.45 6.60
N LYS A 444 21.99 39.39 6.95
CA LYS A 444 20.56 39.30 6.61
C LYS A 444 20.31 38.96 5.14
N GLY A 445 21.06 39.58 4.21
CA GLY A 445 20.95 39.35 2.76
C GLY A 445 21.34 37.95 2.32
N ASN A 446 22.14 37.21 3.10
CA ASN A 446 22.73 35.93 2.71
C ASN A 446 21.98 34.73 3.31
N ILE A 447 20.95 34.93 4.12
CA ILE A 447 20.28 33.86 4.87
C ILE A 447 19.66 32.78 3.94
N LEU A 448 19.09 33.19 2.81
CA LEU A 448 18.51 32.28 1.84
C LEU A 448 19.58 31.40 1.16
N GLN A 449 20.73 32.03 0.81
CA GLN A 449 21.84 31.30 0.20
C GLN A 449 22.46 30.31 1.17
N TYR A 450 22.58 30.66 2.44
CA TYR A 450 23.08 29.77 3.50
C TYR A 450 22.27 28.47 3.57
N PHE A 451 20.94 28.57 3.57
CA PHE A 451 20.09 27.38 3.64
C PHE A 451 19.93 26.60 2.32
N LYS A 452 20.16 27.24 1.16
CA LYS A 452 20.22 26.55 -0.14
C LYS A 452 21.49 25.71 -0.32
N GLY A 453 22.61 26.17 0.24
CA GLY A 453 23.88 25.43 0.22
C GLY A 453 23.98 24.35 1.30
N SER A 454 23.04 24.29 2.24
CA SER A 454 22.98 23.32 3.33
C SER A 454 21.92 22.20 3.09
N ALA A 455 21.47 22.03 1.83
CA ALA A 455 20.45 21.05 1.44
C ALA A 455 21.07 19.69 1.12
#